data_2538cabe0ba704852e03e4700a12ed71
#
_entry.id   2538cabe0ba704852e03e4700a12ed71
#
_cell.length_a   1.000
_cell.length_b   1.000
_cell.length_c   1.000
_cell.angle_alpha   90.00
_cell.angle_beta   90.00
_cell.angle_gamma   90.00
#
_symmetry.space_group_name_H-M   'P 1'
#
loop_
_entity.id
_entity.type
_entity.pdbx_description
1 polymer ?
#
loop_
_entity_poly.entity_id
_entity_poly.type
_entity_poly.pdbx_seq_one_letter_code
_entity_poly.pdbx_strand_id
1 'polypeptide(L)'
;MDIELGGKVALVTGASKGIGKAIAASLAGHGAQVMLSSRKQEALEVAAAEIAGETAVFAANAGDPEAAEACVAATVERFGGIDILVNNAATNPYAGRSIDIDLPRYDKTLEVNLRGPLVWSHQAWHQSMHERPGASIINLASVGAYSAASGIGIYNMTKAGLVHQTRLLANELAPTVRVNAIAPGLVKTDMARALWEPNEATLGSNTPLGRIGEPQDIANAALFLASDLAAWITGHTLVVDGGSLLRSGS
;
A
#
# COMPACT_ATOMS: atom_id res chain seq x y z
N MET A 1 0.74 25.21 -0.83
CA MET A 1 -0.57 24.57 -0.63
C MET A 1 -0.29 23.47 0.39
N ASP A 2 -0.73 23.68 1.61
CA ASP A 2 -0.43 22.75 2.70
C ASP A 2 -1.53 21.69 2.75
N ILE A 3 -1.13 20.41 2.81
CA ILE A 3 -2.07 19.30 3.02
C ILE A 3 -2.26 19.16 4.51
N GLU A 4 -3.49 19.24 4.97
CA GLU A 4 -3.85 19.00 6.37
C GLU A 4 -4.80 17.81 6.47
N LEU A 5 -4.49 16.89 7.37
CA LEU A 5 -5.30 15.71 7.67
C LEU A 5 -5.80 15.70 9.11
N GLY A 6 -5.85 16.88 9.76
CA GLY A 6 -6.37 17.02 11.11
C GLY A 6 -7.78 16.44 11.25
N GLY A 7 -7.99 15.58 12.26
CA GLY A 7 -9.25 14.89 12.49
C GLY A 7 -9.52 13.68 11.57
N LYS A 8 -8.62 13.36 10.65
CA LYS A 8 -8.71 12.13 9.83
C LYS A 8 -8.04 10.95 10.53
N VAL A 9 -8.61 9.78 10.35
CA VAL A 9 -8.08 8.51 10.86
C VAL A 9 -7.59 7.66 9.71
N ALA A 10 -6.34 7.20 9.79
CA ALA A 10 -5.73 6.33 8.79
C ALA A 10 -5.40 4.94 9.37
N LEU A 11 -5.64 3.90 8.59
CA LEU A 11 -5.19 2.53 8.85
C LEU A 11 -4.23 2.11 7.75
N VAL A 12 -2.98 1.76 8.12
CA VAL A 12 -1.93 1.38 7.18
C VAL A 12 -1.46 -0.05 7.42
N THR A 13 -1.66 -0.94 6.45
CA THR A 13 -1.19 -2.33 6.54
C THR A 13 0.27 -2.46 6.09
N GLY A 14 1.04 -3.38 6.71
CA GLY A 14 2.48 -3.55 6.43
C GLY A 14 3.31 -2.34 6.87
N ALA A 15 2.90 -1.65 7.94
CA ALA A 15 3.45 -0.35 8.35
C ALA A 15 4.67 -0.42 9.27
N SER A 16 5.21 -1.60 9.57
CA SER A 16 6.38 -1.72 10.47
C SER A 16 7.70 -1.26 9.85
N LYS A 17 7.78 -1.10 8.51
CA LYS A 17 8.99 -0.67 7.80
C LYS A 17 8.71 -0.24 6.35
N GLY A 18 9.74 0.28 5.67
CA GLY A 18 9.71 0.59 4.24
C GLY A 18 8.61 1.57 3.85
N ILE A 19 7.93 1.30 2.74
CA ILE A 19 6.87 2.16 2.18
C ILE A 19 5.75 2.38 3.18
N GLY A 20 5.24 1.32 3.82
CA GLY A 20 4.13 1.44 4.76
C GLY A 20 4.44 2.33 5.97
N LYS A 21 5.66 2.21 6.53
CA LYS A 21 6.12 3.10 7.62
C LYS A 21 6.26 4.55 7.14
N ALA A 22 6.82 4.76 5.96
CA ALA A 22 6.95 6.12 5.40
C ALA A 22 5.58 6.77 5.13
N ILE A 23 4.60 6.00 4.64
CA ILE A 23 3.21 6.46 4.46
C ILE A 23 2.60 6.81 5.82
N ALA A 24 2.70 5.92 6.82
CA ALA A 24 2.19 6.17 8.17
C ALA A 24 2.80 7.43 8.78
N ALA A 25 4.12 7.61 8.66
CA ALA A 25 4.82 8.81 9.14
C ALA A 25 4.36 10.09 8.41
N SER A 26 4.17 10.01 7.09
CA SER A 26 3.70 11.14 6.30
C SER A 26 2.27 11.55 6.69
N LEU A 27 1.36 10.59 6.83
CA LEU A 27 -0.02 10.87 7.25
C LEU A 27 -0.09 11.46 8.67
N ALA A 28 0.64 10.87 9.63
CA ALA A 28 0.70 11.37 11.00
C ALA A 28 1.33 12.76 11.09
N GLY A 29 2.41 13.01 10.33
CA GLY A 29 3.08 14.32 10.26
C GLY A 29 2.20 15.43 9.67
N HIS A 30 1.12 15.08 8.96
CA HIS A 30 0.09 16.01 8.47
C HIS A 30 -1.19 16.02 9.31
N GLY A 31 -1.14 15.48 10.54
CA GLY A 31 -2.20 15.60 11.53
C GLY A 31 -3.20 14.44 11.58
N ALA A 32 -3.04 13.39 10.79
CA ALA A 32 -3.89 12.20 10.90
C ALA A 32 -3.55 11.39 12.16
N GLN A 33 -4.56 10.75 12.74
CA GLN A 33 -4.39 9.68 13.73
C GLN A 33 -4.16 8.36 12.95
N VAL A 34 -3.09 7.64 13.24
CA VAL A 34 -2.69 6.51 12.39
C VAL A 34 -2.61 5.19 13.17
N MET A 35 -3.39 4.21 12.73
CA MET A 35 -3.22 2.81 13.14
C MET A 35 -2.19 2.13 12.22
N LEU A 36 -1.08 1.69 12.79
CA LEU A 36 -0.08 0.88 12.10
C LEU A 36 -0.40 -0.60 12.28
N SER A 37 -0.49 -1.35 11.18
CA SER A 37 -0.69 -2.80 11.25
C SER A 37 0.40 -3.58 10.52
N SER A 38 0.89 -4.63 11.14
CA SER A 38 1.74 -5.67 10.54
C SER A 38 1.77 -6.90 11.45
N ARG A 39 2.49 -7.97 11.06
CA ARG A 39 2.48 -9.26 11.77
C ARG A 39 3.14 -9.28 13.15
N LYS A 40 4.08 -8.36 13.41
CA LYS A 40 4.92 -8.37 14.62
C LYS A 40 4.68 -7.10 15.45
N GLN A 41 4.13 -7.29 16.65
CA GLN A 41 3.82 -6.21 17.58
C GLN A 41 5.05 -5.36 17.92
N GLU A 42 6.15 -5.99 18.33
CA GLU A 42 7.39 -5.29 18.69
C GLU A 42 7.92 -4.40 17.55
N ALA A 43 7.86 -4.89 16.29
CA ALA A 43 8.31 -4.10 15.14
C ALA A 43 7.39 -2.91 14.84
N LEU A 44 6.11 -3.01 15.18
CA LEU A 44 5.17 -1.91 15.08
C LEU A 44 5.42 -0.86 16.16
N GLU A 45 5.68 -1.28 17.40
CA GLU A 45 5.98 -0.39 18.51
C GLU A 45 7.25 0.43 18.25
N VAL A 46 8.31 -0.23 17.73
CA VAL A 46 9.53 0.46 17.29
C VAL A 46 9.22 1.47 16.18
N ALA A 47 8.43 1.08 15.19
CA ALA A 47 8.09 1.97 14.08
C ALA A 47 7.26 3.17 14.55
N ALA A 48 6.28 2.95 15.42
CA ALA A 48 5.41 3.99 15.97
C ALA A 48 6.19 4.99 16.84
N ALA A 49 7.17 4.51 17.63
CA ALA A 49 8.01 5.39 18.47
C ALA A 49 8.88 6.37 17.65
N GLU A 50 9.14 6.06 16.37
CA GLU A 50 9.91 6.93 15.46
C GLU A 50 9.02 7.89 14.65
N ILE A 51 7.70 7.78 14.76
CA ILE A 51 6.73 8.60 14.01
C ILE A 51 6.23 9.74 14.90
N ALA A 52 6.41 10.97 14.43
CA ALA A 52 5.82 12.13 15.08
C ALA A 52 4.31 12.21 14.78
N GLY A 53 3.49 12.40 15.81
CA GLY A 53 2.03 12.47 15.69
C GLY A 53 1.32 11.37 16.48
N GLU A 54 0.01 11.31 16.37
CA GLU A 54 -0.79 10.33 17.12
C GLU A 54 -0.84 9.00 16.39
N THR A 55 -0.28 7.96 16.99
CA THR A 55 -0.24 6.61 16.44
C THR A 55 -0.74 5.56 17.42
N ALA A 56 -1.25 4.46 16.90
CA ALA A 56 -1.51 3.22 17.61
C ALA A 56 -1.05 2.04 16.78
N VAL A 57 -0.92 0.87 17.39
CA VAL A 57 -0.42 -0.34 16.71
C VAL A 57 -1.35 -1.52 16.96
N PHE A 58 -1.50 -2.36 15.92
CA PHE A 58 -2.26 -3.60 16.02
C PHE A 58 -1.59 -4.69 15.17
N ALA A 59 -1.19 -5.79 15.81
CA ALA A 59 -0.57 -6.91 15.12
C ALA A 59 -1.61 -7.74 14.37
N ALA A 60 -1.53 -7.73 13.02
CA ALA A 60 -2.41 -8.52 12.16
C ALA A 60 -1.66 -9.11 10.97
N ASN A 61 -2.00 -10.35 10.60
CA ASN A 61 -1.59 -10.93 9.33
C ASN A 61 -2.51 -10.43 8.22
N ALA A 62 -1.98 -9.73 7.23
CA ALA A 62 -2.77 -9.13 6.17
C ALA A 62 -3.55 -10.13 5.28
N GLY A 63 -3.18 -11.40 5.28
CA GLY A 63 -3.91 -12.45 4.58
C GLY A 63 -5.01 -13.11 5.41
N ASP A 64 -5.13 -12.78 6.70
CA ASP A 64 -6.09 -13.38 7.63
C ASP A 64 -7.33 -12.47 7.77
N PRO A 65 -8.52 -12.95 7.36
CA PRO A 65 -9.76 -12.17 7.44
C PRO A 65 -10.17 -11.81 8.87
N GLU A 66 -10.00 -12.69 9.84
CA GLU A 66 -10.36 -12.46 11.24
C GLU A 66 -9.44 -11.39 11.86
N ALA A 67 -8.14 -11.45 11.55
CA ALA A 67 -7.19 -10.46 11.99
C ALA A 67 -7.46 -9.07 11.35
N ALA A 68 -7.93 -9.03 10.11
CA ALA A 68 -8.34 -7.79 9.46
C ALA A 68 -9.57 -7.18 10.13
N GLU A 69 -10.60 -8.00 10.42
CA GLU A 69 -11.81 -7.58 11.13
C GLU A 69 -11.47 -6.99 12.51
N ALA A 70 -10.67 -7.71 13.29
CA ALA A 70 -10.28 -7.27 14.63
C ALA A 70 -9.45 -5.97 14.60
N CYS A 71 -8.54 -5.82 13.64
CA CYS A 71 -7.74 -4.61 13.50
C CYS A 71 -8.58 -3.39 13.11
N VAL A 72 -9.54 -3.56 12.21
CA VAL A 72 -10.49 -2.51 11.81
C VAL A 72 -11.34 -2.11 13.01
N ALA A 73 -11.91 -3.07 13.75
CA ALA A 73 -12.69 -2.81 14.96
C ALA A 73 -11.87 -2.03 16.01
N ALA A 74 -10.64 -2.46 16.29
CA ALA A 74 -9.74 -1.77 17.21
C ALA A 74 -9.39 -0.34 16.75
N THR A 75 -9.30 -0.10 15.44
CA THR A 75 -9.07 1.25 14.89
C THR A 75 -10.29 2.15 15.13
N VAL A 76 -11.48 1.63 14.87
CA VAL A 76 -12.76 2.33 15.11
C VAL A 76 -12.94 2.63 16.61
N GLU A 77 -12.68 1.66 17.47
CA GLU A 77 -12.75 1.83 18.93
C GLU A 77 -11.76 2.91 19.42
N ARG A 78 -10.54 2.89 18.92
CA ARG A 78 -9.45 3.77 19.37
C ARG A 78 -9.61 5.21 18.90
N PHE A 79 -10.05 5.42 17.65
CA PHE A 79 -10.02 6.72 16.97
C PHE A 79 -11.40 7.18 16.46
N GLY A 80 -12.45 6.39 16.64
CA GLY A 80 -13.82 6.75 16.26
C GLY A 80 -14.17 6.50 14.79
N GLY A 81 -13.28 5.87 13.99
CA GLY A 81 -13.58 5.49 12.60
C GLY A 81 -12.34 5.39 11.71
N ILE A 82 -12.56 5.29 10.38
CA ILE A 82 -11.49 5.20 9.38
C ILE A 82 -11.87 6.09 8.20
N ASP A 83 -11.04 7.09 7.90
CA ASP A 83 -11.16 7.97 6.74
C ASP A 83 -10.21 7.54 5.60
N ILE A 84 -9.08 6.92 5.94
CA ILE A 84 -8.03 6.54 5.00
C ILE A 84 -7.61 5.09 5.27
N LEU A 85 -7.77 4.21 4.28
CA LEU A 85 -7.22 2.85 4.32
C LEU A 85 -6.09 2.73 3.32
N VAL A 86 -4.91 2.27 3.78
CA VAL A 86 -3.77 1.99 2.91
C VAL A 86 -3.46 0.49 2.91
N ASN A 87 -3.83 -0.19 1.84
CA ASN A 87 -3.51 -1.59 1.58
C ASN A 87 -2.08 -1.70 1.02
N ASN A 88 -1.08 -1.65 1.91
CA ASN A 88 0.32 -1.70 1.53
C ASN A 88 0.97 -3.08 1.77
N ALA A 89 0.46 -3.89 2.68
CA ALA A 89 1.02 -5.21 2.96
C ALA A 89 1.10 -6.07 1.69
N ALA A 90 2.26 -6.69 1.46
CA ALA A 90 2.48 -7.58 0.33
C ALA A 90 3.52 -8.65 0.66
N THR A 91 3.56 -9.71 -0.14
CA THR A 91 4.55 -10.77 -0.08
C THR A 91 4.95 -11.24 -1.48
N ASN A 92 6.18 -11.73 -1.61
CA ASN A 92 6.66 -12.42 -2.80
C ASN A 92 7.57 -13.57 -2.36
N PRO A 93 7.01 -14.73 -1.99
CA PRO A 93 7.77 -15.84 -1.42
C PRO A 93 8.49 -16.69 -2.48
N TYR A 94 8.36 -16.36 -3.76
CA TYR A 94 8.92 -17.15 -4.87
C TYR A 94 9.61 -16.27 -5.91
N ALA A 95 10.83 -16.65 -6.25
CA ALA A 95 11.57 -16.08 -7.38
C ALA A 95 11.93 -17.22 -8.36
N GLY A 96 11.39 -17.17 -9.58
CA GLY A 96 11.58 -18.20 -10.60
C GLY A 96 10.52 -18.16 -11.71
N ARG A 97 10.51 -19.17 -12.57
CA ARG A 97 9.51 -19.29 -13.64
C ARG A 97 8.14 -19.54 -13.02
N SER A 98 7.12 -18.80 -13.46
CA SER A 98 5.75 -18.91 -12.91
C SER A 98 5.17 -20.32 -13.03
N ILE A 99 5.53 -21.07 -14.07
CA ILE A 99 5.04 -22.43 -14.29
C ILE A 99 5.60 -23.45 -13.28
N ASP A 100 6.70 -23.12 -12.61
CA ASP A 100 7.39 -24.01 -11.67
C ASP A 100 7.07 -23.67 -10.20
N ILE A 101 6.17 -22.71 -9.94
CA ILE A 101 5.77 -22.37 -8.56
C ILE A 101 4.93 -23.49 -7.94
N ASP A 102 5.18 -23.81 -6.67
CA ASP A 102 4.30 -24.70 -5.93
C ASP A 102 3.02 -23.97 -5.47
N LEU A 103 1.95 -24.75 -5.28
CA LEU A 103 0.65 -24.22 -4.88
C LEU A 103 0.67 -23.45 -3.55
N PRO A 104 1.36 -23.91 -2.47
CA PRO A 104 1.40 -23.14 -1.23
C PRO A 104 1.96 -21.72 -1.37
N ARG A 105 3.01 -21.51 -2.18
CA ARG A 105 3.58 -20.18 -2.45
C ARG A 105 2.70 -19.36 -3.37
N TYR A 106 2.07 -20.00 -4.36
CA TYR A 106 1.08 -19.37 -5.23
C TYR A 106 -0.10 -18.85 -4.40
N ASP A 107 -0.74 -19.71 -3.61
CA ASP A 107 -1.90 -19.40 -2.78
C ASP A 107 -1.57 -18.29 -1.77
N LYS A 108 -0.39 -18.34 -1.13
CA LYS A 108 0.07 -17.31 -0.20
C LYS A 108 0.24 -15.94 -0.88
N THR A 109 0.69 -15.94 -2.14
CA THR A 109 0.84 -14.69 -2.88
C THR A 109 -0.53 -14.06 -3.20
N LEU A 110 -1.50 -14.86 -3.65
CA LEU A 110 -2.86 -14.38 -3.91
C LEU A 110 -3.58 -13.96 -2.62
N GLU A 111 -3.43 -14.77 -1.56
CA GLU A 111 -4.02 -14.48 -0.25
C GLU A 111 -3.65 -13.09 0.25
N VAL A 112 -2.35 -12.78 0.27
CA VAL A 112 -1.87 -11.53 0.86
C VAL A 112 -2.03 -10.35 -0.11
N ASN A 113 -1.71 -10.53 -1.40
CA ASN A 113 -1.57 -9.41 -2.32
C ASN A 113 -2.86 -9.03 -3.06
N LEU A 114 -3.83 -9.94 -3.15
CA LEU A 114 -5.06 -9.73 -3.91
C LEU A 114 -6.32 -9.90 -3.04
N ARG A 115 -6.48 -11.05 -2.35
CA ARG A 115 -7.61 -11.26 -1.44
C ARG A 115 -7.54 -10.32 -0.23
N GLY A 116 -6.33 -10.15 0.36
CA GLY A 116 -6.13 -9.29 1.51
C GLY A 116 -6.69 -7.88 1.32
N PRO A 117 -6.25 -7.10 0.32
CA PRO A 117 -6.79 -5.76 0.05
C PRO A 117 -8.32 -5.72 -0.08
N LEU A 118 -8.95 -6.75 -0.65
CA LEU A 118 -10.41 -6.83 -0.71
C LEU A 118 -11.02 -6.99 0.68
N VAL A 119 -10.48 -7.90 1.49
CA VAL A 119 -10.96 -8.17 2.86
C VAL A 119 -10.81 -6.93 3.75
N TRP A 120 -9.64 -6.26 3.73
CA TRP A 120 -9.43 -5.04 4.49
C TRP A 120 -10.37 -3.91 4.06
N SER A 121 -10.60 -3.76 2.75
CA SER A 121 -11.54 -2.78 2.21
C SER A 121 -12.98 -3.10 2.62
N HIS A 122 -13.38 -4.40 2.58
CA HIS A 122 -14.68 -4.88 3.05
C HIS A 122 -14.91 -4.53 4.53
N GLN A 123 -13.96 -4.87 5.39
CA GLN A 123 -14.08 -4.61 6.83
C GLN A 123 -14.13 -3.09 7.12
N ALA A 124 -13.25 -2.31 6.50
CA ALA A 124 -13.23 -0.86 6.68
C ALA A 124 -14.53 -0.21 6.18
N TRP A 125 -15.07 -0.66 5.03
CA TRP A 125 -16.35 -0.18 4.52
C TRP A 125 -17.49 -0.45 5.50
N HIS A 126 -17.70 -1.72 5.87
CA HIS A 126 -18.85 -2.10 6.68
C HIS A 126 -18.81 -1.62 8.14
N GLN A 127 -17.62 -1.42 8.70
CA GLN A 127 -17.49 -0.98 10.09
C GLN A 127 -17.37 0.55 10.23
N SER A 128 -17.07 1.30 9.14
CA SER A 128 -16.82 2.74 9.26
C SER A 128 -17.04 3.55 7.99
N MET A 129 -16.35 3.21 6.86
CA MET A 129 -16.19 4.15 5.75
C MET A 129 -17.50 4.45 5.00
N HIS A 130 -18.51 3.59 5.06
CA HIS A 130 -19.81 3.81 4.40
C HIS A 130 -20.56 5.04 4.94
N GLU A 131 -20.25 5.48 6.15
CA GLU A 131 -20.81 6.69 6.79
C GLU A 131 -19.85 7.89 6.77
N ARG A 132 -18.73 7.80 6.00
CA ARG A 132 -17.68 8.83 5.96
C ARG A 132 -17.45 9.37 4.55
N PRO A 133 -18.32 10.28 4.06
CA PRO A 133 -18.13 10.88 2.74
C PRO A 133 -16.75 11.54 2.60
N GLY A 134 -16.08 11.27 1.46
CA GLY A 134 -14.73 11.74 1.20
C GLY A 134 -13.62 10.82 1.70
N ALA A 135 -13.95 9.68 2.31
CA ALA A 135 -12.95 8.68 2.67
C ALA A 135 -12.19 8.16 1.44
N SER A 136 -10.99 7.61 1.68
CA SER A 136 -10.06 7.19 0.61
C SER A 136 -9.44 5.82 0.90
N ILE A 137 -9.47 4.92 -0.09
CA ILE A 137 -8.73 3.66 -0.09
C ILE A 137 -7.58 3.78 -1.08
N ILE A 138 -6.36 3.45 -0.64
CA ILE A 138 -5.14 3.48 -1.45
C ILE A 138 -4.54 2.08 -1.48
N ASN A 139 -4.48 1.49 -2.67
CA ASN A 139 -3.90 0.16 -2.88
C ASN A 139 -2.47 0.27 -3.41
N LEU A 140 -1.49 -0.37 -2.75
CA LEU A 140 -0.10 -0.43 -3.25
C LEU A 140 0.03 -1.55 -4.28
N ALA A 141 -0.05 -1.17 -5.55
CA ALA A 141 0.22 -2.01 -6.70
C ALA A 141 1.74 -2.13 -6.97
N SER A 142 2.16 -2.12 -8.22
CA SER A 142 3.57 -2.14 -8.68
C SER A 142 3.60 -1.85 -10.18
N VAL A 143 4.69 -1.29 -10.70
CA VAL A 143 4.96 -1.28 -12.16
C VAL A 143 4.97 -2.70 -12.76
N GLY A 144 5.20 -3.73 -11.93
CA GLY A 144 5.04 -5.12 -12.32
C GLY A 144 3.64 -5.48 -12.83
N ALA A 145 2.60 -4.70 -12.52
CA ALA A 145 1.27 -4.84 -13.09
C ALA A 145 1.21 -4.57 -14.61
N TYR A 146 2.21 -3.87 -15.13
CA TYR A 146 2.30 -3.43 -16.54
C TYR A 146 3.44 -4.11 -17.31
N SER A 147 4.15 -5.04 -16.68
CA SER A 147 5.28 -5.73 -17.29
C SER A 147 5.18 -7.24 -17.14
N ALA A 148 5.77 -7.97 -18.07
CA ALA A 148 5.91 -9.43 -18.04
C ALA A 148 7.33 -9.86 -17.59
N ALA A 149 7.94 -9.13 -16.66
CA ALA A 149 9.28 -9.46 -16.17
C ALA A 149 9.33 -10.88 -15.59
N SER A 150 10.30 -11.65 -16.00
CA SER A 150 10.52 -13.01 -15.49
C SER A 150 10.98 -13.01 -14.03
N GLY A 151 10.75 -14.13 -13.35
CA GLY A 151 11.22 -14.33 -11.96
C GLY A 151 10.24 -13.94 -10.87
N ILE A 152 9.29 -13.04 -11.13
CA ILE A 152 8.28 -12.58 -10.17
C ILE A 152 6.86 -12.56 -10.77
N GLY A 153 6.59 -13.46 -11.73
CA GLY A 153 5.36 -13.42 -12.53
C GLY A 153 4.07 -13.49 -11.71
N ILE A 154 4.00 -14.36 -10.70
CA ILE A 154 2.79 -14.48 -9.87
C ILE A 154 2.57 -13.23 -9.02
N TYR A 155 3.63 -12.62 -8.50
CA TYR A 155 3.52 -11.32 -7.84
C TYR A 155 2.97 -10.25 -8.80
N ASN A 156 3.53 -10.15 -10.01
CA ASN A 156 3.08 -9.19 -11.03
C ASN A 156 1.60 -9.41 -11.40
N MET A 157 1.18 -10.67 -11.55
CA MET A 157 -0.23 -11.04 -11.79
C MET A 157 -1.14 -10.53 -10.66
N THR A 158 -0.75 -10.70 -9.38
CA THR A 158 -1.55 -10.18 -8.27
C THR A 158 -1.63 -8.65 -8.28
N LYS A 159 -0.56 -7.96 -8.69
CA LYS A 159 -0.54 -6.49 -8.77
C LYS A 159 -1.38 -5.97 -9.96
N ALA A 160 -1.42 -6.70 -11.08
CA ALA A 160 -2.35 -6.42 -12.17
C ALA A 160 -3.82 -6.64 -11.73
N GLY A 161 -4.10 -7.72 -11.02
CA GLY A 161 -5.40 -7.97 -10.41
C GLY A 161 -5.82 -6.86 -9.45
N LEU A 162 -4.90 -6.36 -8.62
CA LEU A 162 -5.16 -5.27 -7.68
C LEU A 162 -5.46 -3.93 -8.39
N VAL A 163 -4.82 -3.65 -9.52
CA VAL A 163 -5.16 -2.49 -10.37
C VAL A 163 -6.60 -2.59 -10.87
N HIS A 164 -7.02 -3.78 -11.32
CA HIS A 164 -8.41 -3.98 -11.75
C HIS A 164 -9.40 -3.90 -10.58
N GLN A 165 -9.09 -4.54 -9.45
CA GLN A 165 -9.89 -4.47 -8.22
C GLN A 165 -10.08 -3.04 -7.72
N THR A 166 -9.06 -2.18 -7.85
CA THR A 166 -9.15 -0.75 -7.55
C THR A 166 -10.25 -0.07 -8.34
N ARG A 167 -10.37 -0.37 -9.65
CA ARG A 167 -11.40 0.19 -10.52
C ARG A 167 -12.80 -0.31 -10.17
N LEU A 168 -12.92 -1.59 -9.84
CA LEU A 168 -14.20 -2.18 -9.39
C LEU A 168 -14.69 -1.49 -8.12
N LEU A 169 -13.84 -1.45 -7.07
CA LEU A 169 -14.21 -0.83 -5.81
C LEU A 169 -14.47 0.68 -5.95
N ALA A 170 -13.73 1.37 -6.81
CA ALA A 170 -13.97 2.79 -7.09
C ALA A 170 -15.38 3.06 -7.64
N ASN A 171 -15.87 2.18 -8.53
CA ASN A 171 -17.22 2.27 -9.08
C ASN A 171 -18.30 1.88 -8.06
N GLU A 172 -18.04 0.86 -7.25
CA GLU A 172 -18.99 0.30 -6.29
C GLU A 172 -19.18 1.17 -5.03
N LEU A 173 -18.10 1.84 -4.57
CA LEU A 173 -18.11 2.62 -3.33
C LEU A 173 -18.34 4.12 -3.54
N ALA A 174 -18.40 4.57 -4.81
CA ALA A 174 -18.75 5.95 -5.12
C ALA A 174 -20.24 6.24 -4.77
N PRO A 175 -20.59 7.48 -4.39
CA PRO A 175 -19.72 8.65 -4.24
C PRO A 175 -19.04 8.77 -2.86
N THR A 176 -19.23 7.82 -1.96
CA THR A 176 -18.83 7.93 -0.56
C THR A 176 -17.31 7.82 -0.38
N VAL A 177 -16.68 6.84 -1.07
CA VAL A 177 -15.26 6.53 -0.93
C VAL A 177 -14.56 6.61 -2.29
N ARG A 178 -13.41 7.28 -2.34
CA ARG A 178 -12.49 7.23 -3.48
C ARG A 178 -11.56 6.03 -3.33
N VAL A 179 -11.35 5.27 -4.39
CA VAL A 179 -10.43 4.13 -4.38
C VAL A 179 -9.41 4.31 -5.50
N ASN A 180 -8.13 4.42 -5.13
CA ASN A 180 -7.03 4.60 -6.07
C ASN A 180 -5.90 3.61 -5.78
N ALA A 181 -5.00 3.43 -6.73
CA ALA A 181 -3.78 2.67 -6.55
C ALA A 181 -2.54 3.53 -6.78
N ILE A 182 -1.44 3.15 -6.16
CA ILE A 182 -0.10 3.61 -6.50
C ILE A 182 0.65 2.41 -7.08
N ALA A 183 1.34 2.60 -8.19
CA ALA A 183 2.23 1.61 -8.80
C ALA A 183 3.70 2.07 -8.68
N PRO A 184 4.39 1.71 -7.59
CA PRO A 184 5.80 2.02 -7.43
C PRO A 184 6.68 1.31 -8.47
N GLY A 185 7.74 2.00 -8.91
CA GLY A 185 8.92 1.37 -9.48
C GLY A 185 9.77 0.64 -8.43
N LEU A 186 11.05 0.45 -8.72
CA LEU A 186 11.98 -0.10 -7.74
C LEU A 186 12.26 0.95 -6.64
N VAL A 187 11.96 0.58 -5.39
CA VAL A 187 12.11 1.42 -4.21
C VAL A 187 13.06 0.75 -3.22
N LYS A 188 13.93 1.52 -2.58
CA LYS A 188 14.89 1.04 -1.57
C LYS A 188 14.16 0.58 -0.31
N THR A 189 13.81 -0.69 -0.29
CA THR A 189 13.16 -1.36 0.84
C THR A 189 13.86 -2.68 1.14
N ASP A 190 13.67 -3.22 2.33
CA ASP A 190 14.18 -4.55 2.68
C ASP A 190 13.61 -5.65 1.79
N MET A 191 12.35 -5.54 1.39
CA MET A 191 11.70 -6.51 0.49
C MET A 191 12.41 -6.58 -0.87
N ALA A 192 12.86 -5.46 -1.38
CA ALA A 192 13.52 -5.36 -2.68
C ALA A 192 15.07 -5.35 -2.56
N ARG A 193 15.64 -5.47 -1.36
CA ARG A 193 17.09 -5.32 -1.11
C ARG A 193 17.94 -6.16 -2.03
N ALA A 194 17.62 -7.44 -2.19
CA ALA A 194 18.34 -8.35 -3.07
C ALA A 194 18.35 -7.92 -4.56
N LEU A 195 17.38 -7.10 -4.98
CA LEU A 195 17.30 -6.59 -6.34
C LEU A 195 18.13 -5.32 -6.52
N TRP A 196 18.12 -4.39 -5.55
CA TRP A 196 18.72 -3.08 -5.74
C TRP A 196 20.13 -2.95 -5.14
N GLU A 197 20.42 -3.56 -3.98
CA GLU A 197 21.67 -3.36 -3.25
C GLU A 197 22.94 -3.73 -4.08
N PRO A 198 22.98 -4.86 -4.82
CA PRO A 198 24.14 -5.21 -5.61
C PRO A 198 24.36 -4.33 -6.85
N ASN A 199 23.34 -3.62 -7.31
CA ASN A 199 23.33 -2.95 -8.62
C ASN A 199 22.74 -1.54 -8.59
N GLU A 200 22.75 -0.86 -7.43
CA GLU A 200 22.08 0.43 -7.21
C GLU A 200 22.44 1.48 -8.26
N ALA A 201 23.74 1.66 -8.52
CA ALA A 201 24.21 2.65 -9.49
C ALA A 201 23.71 2.36 -10.92
N THR A 202 23.74 1.09 -11.35
CA THR A 202 23.27 0.69 -12.68
C THR A 202 21.75 0.84 -12.80
N LEU A 203 21.00 0.41 -11.79
CA LEU A 203 19.54 0.52 -11.76
C LEU A 203 19.10 1.99 -11.71
N GLY A 204 19.83 2.81 -10.96
CA GLY A 204 19.61 4.24 -10.91
C GLY A 204 19.84 4.91 -12.27
N SER A 205 20.95 4.63 -12.93
CA SER A 205 21.28 5.20 -14.26
C SER A 205 20.30 4.76 -15.36
N ASN A 206 19.69 3.59 -15.20
CA ASN A 206 18.65 3.09 -16.11
C ASN A 206 17.27 3.71 -15.87
N THR A 207 17.07 4.36 -14.73
CA THR A 207 15.85 5.11 -14.46
C THR A 207 15.95 6.51 -15.05
N PRO A 208 14.97 7.03 -15.80
CA PRO A 208 15.03 8.38 -16.39
C PRO A 208 15.36 9.49 -15.39
N LEU A 209 14.85 9.42 -14.16
CA LEU A 209 15.19 10.40 -13.11
C LEU A 209 16.54 10.13 -12.42
N GLY A 210 17.36 9.18 -12.91
CA GLY A 210 18.73 8.96 -12.48
C GLY A 210 18.92 8.31 -11.10
N ARG A 211 17.87 7.83 -10.46
CA ARG A 211 17.94 7.18 -9.16
C ARG A 211 16.87 6.12 -8.95
N ILE A 212 17.09 5.24 -8.01
CA ILE A 212 16.06 4.35 -7.46
C ILE A 212 15.12 5.17 -6.55
N GLY A 213 13.86 4.78 -6.44
CA GLY A 213 12.91 5.43 -5.55
C GLY A 213 13.23 5.22 -4.07
N GLU A 214 12.89 6.20 -3.26
CA GLU A 214 12.91 6.11 -1.80
C GLU A 214 11.47 5.89 -1.28
N PRO A 215 11.28 5.27 -0.09
CA PRO A 215 9.94 5.13 0.51
C PRO A 215 9.16 6.44 0.59
N GLN A 216 9.86 7.57 0.78
CA GLN A 216 9.23 8.89 0.82
C GLN A 216 8.60 9.33 -0.50
N ASP A 217 9.14 8.90 -1.65
CA ASP A 217 8.53 9.21 -2.97
C ASP A 217 7.10 8.64 -3.04
N ILE A 218 6.91 7.43 -2.49
CA ILE A 218 5.62 6.76 -2.46
C ILE A 218 4.71 7.36 -1.38
N ALA A 219 5.28 7.74 -0.23
CA ALA A 219 4.54 8.37 0.84
C ALA A 219 3.94 9.72 0.40
N ASN A 220 4.67 10.52 -0.38
CA ASN A 220 4.19 11.79 -0.93
C ASN A 220 2.98 11.57 -1.87
N ALA A 221 3.03 10.54 -2.71
CA ALA A 221 1.91 10.17 -3.59
C ALA A 221 0.70 9.68 -2.79
N ALA A 222 0.91 8.90 -1.73
CA ALA A 222 -0.14 8.44 -0.85
C ALA A 222 -0.81 9.61 -0.09
N LEU A 223 -0.02 10.54 0.41
CA LEU A 223 -0.51 11.76 1.06
C LEU A 223 -1.39 12.59 0.12
N PHE A 224 -0.95 12.80 -1.13
CA PHE A 224 -1.76 13.47 -2.15
C PHE A 224 -3.09 12.76 -2.39
N LEU A 225 -3.07 11.44 -2.62
CA LEU A 225 -4.30 10.66 -2.88
C LEU A 225 -5.22 10.57 -1.67
N ALA A 226 -4.70 10.66 -0.45
CA ALA A 226 -5.48 10.70 0.78
C ALA A 226 -6.18 12.04 1.00
N SER A 227 -5.64 13.13 0.46
CA SER A 227 -6.09 14.49 0.70
C SER A 227 -7.24 14.93 -0.22
N ASP A 228 -7.85 16.07 0.10
CA ASP A 228 -8.89 16.70 -0.70
C ASP A 228 -8.37 17.23 -2.05
N LEU A 229 -7.05 17.36 -2.24
CA LEU A 229 -6.44 17.68 -3.53
C LEU A 229 -6.73 16.61 -4.59
N ALA A 230 -7.03 15.38 -4.17
CA ALA A 230 -7.43 14.27 -5.03
C ALA A 230 -8.96 14.02 -5.04
N ALA A 231 -9.79 14.99 -4.63
CA ALA A 231 -11.25 14.81 -4.50
C ALA A 231 -11.94 14.41 -5.81
N TRP A 232 -11.36 14.71 -6.98
CA TRP A 232 -11.87 14.34 -8.30
C TRP A 232 -11.11 13.17 -8.95
N ILE A 233 -10.39 12.37 -8.13
CA ILE A 233 -9.59 11.22 -8.59
C ILE A 233 -10.10 9.95 -7.90
N THR A 234 -10.69 9.03 -8.68
CA THR A 234 -11.07 7.68 -8.25
C THR A 234 -10.89 6.68 -9.39
N GLY A 235 -10.61 5.42 -9.07
CA GLY A 235 -10.35 4.35 -10.05
C GLY A 235 -9.01 4.48 -10.78
N HIS A 236 -8.16 5.42 -10.39
CA HIS A 236 -6.87 5.69 -11.04
C HIS A 236 -5.74 4.88 -10.42
N THR A 237 -4.72 4.57 -11.24
CA THR A 237 -3.44 4.04 -10.76
C THR A 237 -2.34 5.05 -11.08
N LEU A 238 -1.82 5.68 -10.04
CA LEU A 238 -0.71 6.63 -10.16
C LEU A 238 0.61 5.84 -10.20
N VAL A 239 1.29 5.89 -11.34
CA VAL A 239 2.63 5.31 -11.49
C VAL A 239 3.66 6.26 -10.87
N VAL A 240 4.49 5.72 -9.95
CA VAL A 240 5.55 6.47 -9.24
C VAL A 240 6.84 5.65 -9.34
N ASP A 241 7.53 5.80 -10.45
CA ASP A 241 8.61 4.89 -10.86
C ASP A 241 9.87 5.59 -11.43
N GLY A 242 9.93 6.92 -11.33
CA GLY A 242 11.02 7.68 -11.92
C GLY A 242 11.11 7.58 -13.46
N GLY A 243 10.03 7.13 -14.11
CA GLY A 243 9.94 6.93 -15.56
C GLY A 243 10.46 5.57 -16.03
N SER A 244 10.68 4.59 -15.14
CA SER A 244 11.27 3.28 -15.52
C SER A 244 10.45 2.52 -16.56
N LEU A 245 9.12 2.64 -16.56
CA LEU A 245 8.25 2.02 -17.57
C LEU A 245 8.48 2.57 -19.00
N LEU A 246 9.01 3.78 -19.14
CA LEU A 246 9.29 4.36 -20.46
C LEU A 246 10.47 3.67 -21.17
N ARG A 247 11.32 2.97 -20.42
CA ARG A 247 12.51 2.25 -20.91
C ARG A 247 12.35 0.74 -20.92
N SER A 248 11.27 0.20 -20.39
CA SER A 248 11.04 -1.25 -20.31
C SER A 248 10.51 -1.87 -21.61
N GLY A 249 10.97 -1.42 -22.75
CA GLY A 249 10.55 -1.92 -24.08
C GLY A 249 11.57 -1.66 -25.20
N SER A 250 12.75 -1.19 -24.86
CA SER A 250 13.86 -1.00 -25.82
C SER A 250 14.92 -2.05 -25.66
#